data_b05cee4e62bcb175a2ed1bd89ab5444e
#
_entry.id   b05cee4e62bcb175a2ed1bd89ab5444e
#
_cell.length_a   1.000
_cell.length_b   1.000
_cell.length_c   1.000
_cell.angle_alpha   90.00
_cell.angle_beta   90.00
_cell.angle_gamma   90.00
#
_symmetry.space_group_name_H-M   'P 1'
#
loop_
_entity.id
_entity.type
_entity.pdbx_description
1 polymer ?
#
loop_
_entity_poly.entity_id
_entity_poly.type
_entity_poly.pdbx_seq_one_letter_code
_entity_poly.pdbx_strand_id
1 'polypeptide(L)'
;MFAGSTFGVLAGVVFTTLLACGCLSDLRTRRIPNQLVLALAVLGLAYNCGIYDFSRGLLHGFAGATTGLAVWLPFWLLGWLGAGVVKFFAGASAWLGMSGALQAAGVAAVAGGLLTIVWLGWERGIRVAVEKSMIAMIHPKVLASPSATITDRRRLVPYGIALAVGLLAVAWFPSFLFL
;
A
#
# COMPACT_ATOMS: atom_id res chain seq x y z
N MET A 1 -2.80 -3.09 17.95
CA MET A 1 -4.18 -3.36 17.53
C MET A 1 -4.55 -4.82 17.77
N PHE A 2 -3.74 -5.77 17.38
CA PHE A 2 -4.04 -7.21 17.47
C PHE A 2 -3.62 -7.91 18.79
N ALA A 3 -2.93 -7.25 19.71
CA ALA A 3 -2.22 -7.87 20.83
C ALA A 3 -3.06 -8.15 22.11
N GLY A 4 -4.37 -7.91 22.11
CA GLY A 4 -5.15 -7.96 23.37
C GLY A 4 -6.06 -9.19 23.54
N SER A 5 -6.28 -10.01 22.52
CA SER A 5 -7.15 -11.17 22.58
C SER A 5 -6.70 -12.26 21.61
N THR A 6 -7.06 -13.52 21.90
CA THR A 6 -6.80 -14.66 20.97
C THR A 6 -7.38 -14.41 19.57
N PHE A 7 -8.57 -13.81 19.50
CA PHE A 7 -9.20 -13.40 18.24
C PHE A 7 -8.36 -12.35 17.50
N GLY A 8 -7.84 -11.35 18.23
CA GLY A 8 -6.95 -10.34 17.65
C GLY A 8 -5.66 -10.94 17.10
N VAL A 9 -5.02 -11.84 17.85
CA VAL A 9 -3.79 -12.51 17.39
C VAL A 9 -4.03 -13.33 16.12
N LEU A 10 -5.12 -14.11 16.06
CA LEU A 10 -5.49 -14.85 14.85
C LEU A 10 -5.73 -13.93 13.67
N ALA A 11 -6.46 -12.85 13.86
CA ALA A 11 -6.70 -11.83 12.84
C ALA A 11 -5.39 -11.20 12.36
N GLY A 12 -4.47 -10.90 13.28
CA GLY A 12 -3.14 -10.38 12.97
C GLY A 12 -2.28 -11.36 12.16
N VAL A 13 -2.34 -12.65 12.46
CA VAL A 13 -1.65 -13.70 11.68
C VAL A 13 -2.22 -13.76 10.26
N VAL A 14 -3.55 -13.78 10.11
CA VAL A 14 -4.21 -13.78 8.79
C VAL A 14 -3.81 -12.53 7.99
N PHE A 15 -3.89 -11.37 8.61
CA PHE A 15 -3.50 -10.09 8.00
C PHE A 15 -2.05 -10.12 7.50
N THR A 16 -1.11 -10.52 8.38
CA THR A 16 0.33 -10.60 8.07
C THR A 16 0.60 -11.59 6.94
N THR A 17 -0.08 -12.75 6.95
CA THR A 17 0.06 -13.77 5.89
C THR A 17 -0.41 -13.23 4.54
N LEU A 18 -1.56 -12.56 4.49
CA LEU A 18 -2.08 -11.95 3.27
C LEU A 18 -1.15 -10.86 2.74
N LEU A 19 -0.58 -10.03 3.62
CA LEU A 19 0.41 -9.03 3.23
C LEU A 19 1.67 -9.68 2.68
N ALA A 20 2.18 -10.73 3.32
CA ALA A 20 3.35 -11.48 2.84
C ALA A 20 3.09 -12.12 1.47
N CYS A 21 1.93 -12.71 1.25
CA CYS A 21 1.52 -13.25 -0.06
C CYS A 21 1.48 -12.15 -1.13
N GLY A 22 0.95 -10.97 -0.79
CA GLY A 22 0.92 -9.81 -1.70
C GLY A 22 2.32 -9.33 -2.08
N CYS A 23 3.21 -9.18 -1.09
CA CYS A 23 4.61 -8.82 -1.32
C CYS A 23 5.34 -9.86 -2.17
N LEU A 24 5.15 -11.15 -1.89
CA LEU A 24 5.77 -12.21 -2.64
C LEU A 24 5.28 -12.24 -4.10
N SER A 25 3.99 -12.02 -4.31
CA SER A 25 3.41 -11.88 -5.64
C SER A 25 3.98 -10.66 -6.38
N ASP A 26 4.09 -9.52 -5.70
CA ASP A 26 4.66 -8.30 -6.29
C ASP A 26 6.13 -8.50 -6.67
N LEU A 27 6.92 -9.18 -5.83
CA LEU A 27 8.32 -9.51 -6.11
C LEU A 27 8.48 -10.46 -7.30
N ARG A 28 7.64 -11.50 -7.39
CA ARG A 28 7.78 -12.55 -8.42
C ARG A 28 7.22 -12.15 -9.76
N THR A 29 6.02 -11.58 -9.76
CA THR A 29 5.24 -11.35 -10.98
C THR A 29 5.01 -9.87 -11.29
N ARG A 30 5.39 -8.96 -10.38
CA ARG A 30 5.09 -7.52 -10.46
C ARG A 30 3.59 -7.28 -10.66
N ARG A 31 2.76 -8.19 -10.14
CA ARG A 31 1.30 -8.12 -10.19
C ARG A 31 0.74 -8.64 -8.88
N ILE A 32 -0.19 -7.91 -8.29
CA ILE A 32 -0.93 -8.35 -7.12
C ILE A 32 -2.28 -8.90 -7.59
N PRO A 33 -2.62 -10.16 -7.28
CA PRO A 33 -3.89 -10.74 -7.69
C PRO A 33 -5.08 -9.99 -7.10
N ASN A 34 -6.10 -9.70 -7.90
CA ASN A 34 -7.30 -9.03 -7.42
C ASN A 34 -8.04 -9.85 -6.34
N GLN A 35 -7.94 -11.18 -6.40
CA GLN A 35 -8.50 -12.07 -5.37
C GLN A 35 -7.90 -11.83 -3.99
N LEU A 36 -6.60 -11.59 -3.91
CA LEU A 36 -5.90 -11.28 -2.66
C LEU A 36 -6.31 -9.91 -2.12
N VAL A 37 -6.45 -8.92 -3.00
CA VAL A 37 -6.96 -7.58 -2.63
C VAL A 37 -8.39 -7.68 -2.09
N LEU A 38 -9.25 -8.46 -2.76
CA LEU A 38 -10.62 -8.69 -2.32
C LEU A 38 -10.66 -9.40 -0.97
N ALA A 39 -9.84 -10.44 -0.79
CA ALA A 39 -9.73 -11.16 0.48
C ALA A 39 -9.31 -10.22 1.63
N LEU A 40 -8.30 -9.36 1.40
CA LEU A 40 -7.90 -8.35 2.36
C LEU A 40 -9.05 -7.42 2.73
N ALA A 41 -9.76 -6.89 1.74
CA ALA A 41 -10.86 -5.95 1.99
C ALA A 41 -12.03 -6.62 2.75
N VAL A 42 -12.48 -7.79 2.30
CA VAL A 42 -13.60 -8.51 2.90
C VAL A 42 -13.29 -8.95 4.33
N LEU A 43 -12.10 -9.54 4.55
CA LEU A 43 -11.69 -9.97 5.89
C LEU A 43 -11.46 -8.79 6.82
N GLY A 44 -10.97 -7.66 6.31
CA GLY A 44 -10.83 -6.42 7.08
C GLY A 44 -12.19 -5.86 7.53
N LEU A 45 -13.17 -5.83 6.64
CA LEU A 45 -14.54 -5.43 6.97
C LEU A 45 -15.14 -6.40 8.00
N ALA A 46 -15.03 -7.71 7.79
CA ALA A 46 -15.53 -8.73 8.71
C ALA A 46 -14.89 -8.61 10.11
N TYR A 47 -13.58 -8.37 10.18
CA TYR A 47 -12.85 -8.15 11.43
C TYR A 47 -13.40 -6.93 12.18
N ASN A 48 -13.60 -5.81 11.51
CA ASN A 48 -14.15 -4.62 12.14
C ASN A 48 -15.61 -4.82 12.59
N CYS A 49 -16.44 -5.54 11.82
CA CYS A 49 -17.79 -5.90 12.24
C CYS A 49 -17.80 -6.85 13.46
N GLY A 50 -16.75 -7.64 13.66
CA GLY A 50 -16.59 -8.50 14.83
C GLY A 50 -16.14 -7.76 16.10
N ILE A 51 -15.47 -6.61 15.95
CA ILE A 51 -14.99 -5.80 17.09
C ILE A 51 -15.97 -4.70 17.46
N TYR A 52 -16.58 -4.07 16.45
CA TYR A 52 -17.56 -3.01 16.60
C TYR A 52 -18.96 -3.56 16.27
N ASP A 53 -20.00 -2.76 16.50
CA ASP A 53 -21.33 -3.04 15.95
C ASP A 53 -21.24 -3.09 14.41
N PHE A 54 -22.12 -3.87 13.78
CA PHE A 54 -22.13 -4.09 12.33
C PHE A 54 -22.02 -2.80 11.51
N SER A 55 -22.84 -1.80 11.82
CA SER A 55 -22.85 -0.51 11.11
C SER A 55 -21.56 0.29 11.33
N ARG A 56 -21.08 0.36 12.57
CA ARG A 56 -19.83 1.05 12.91
C ARG A 56 -18.61 0.34 12.32
N GLY A 57 -18.60 -0.98 12.35
CA GLY A 57 -17.52 -1.79 11.76
C GLY A 57 -17.41 -1.60 10.27
N LEU A 58 -18.53 -1.59 9.56
CA LEU A 58 -18.57 -1.29 8.13
C LEU A 58 -18.04 0.13 7.84
N LEU A 59 -18.54 1.13 8.54
CA LEU A 59 -18.09 2.52 8.35
C LEU A 59 -16.60 2.67 8.62
N HIS A 60 -16.08 2.06 9.69
CA HIS A 60 -14.68 2.11 10.03
C HIS A 60 -13.80 1.45 8.97
N GLY A 61 -14.19 0.28 8.48
CA GLY A 61 -13.46 -0.43 7.44
C GLY A 61 -13.51 0.26 6.07
N PHE A 62 -14.69 0.76 5.66
CA PHE A 62 -14.81 1.55 4.44
C PHE A 62 -14.04 2.87 4.51
N ALA A 63 -14.06 3.57 5.64
CA ALA A 63 -13.27 4.77 5.86
C ALA A 63 -11.77 4.48 5.72
N GLY A 64 -11.29 3.35 6.25
CA GLY A 64 -9.91 2.92 6.07
C GLY A 64 -9.57 2.64 4.61
N ALA A 65 -10.40 1.85 3.92
CA ALA A 65 -10.18 1.50 2.51
C ALA A 65 -10.19 2.74 1.60
N THR A 66 -11.16 3.64 1.76
CA THR A 66 -11.25 4.88 0.97
C THR A 66 -10.08 5.82 1.23
N THR A 67 -9.66 5.95 2.49
CA THR A 67 -8.48 6.75 2.86
C THR A 67 -7.22 6.17 2.24
N GLY A 68 -7.01 4.85 2.38
CA GLY A 68 -5.87 4.16 1.77
C GLY A 68 -5.83 4.31 0.26
N LEU A 69 -6.99 4.25 -0.41
CA LEU A 69 -7.10 4.51 -1.84
C LEU A 69 -6.76 5.96 -2.18
N ALA A 70 -7.37 6.92 -1.48
CA ALA A 70 -7.25 8.34 -1.76
C ALA A 70 -5.81 8.85 -1.64
N VAL A 71 -5.04 8.38 -0.63
CA VAL A 71 -3.65 8.80 -0.42
C VAL A 71 -2.75 8.38 -1.59
N TRP A 72 -2.94 7.16 -2.12
CA TRP A 72 -2.07 6.64 -3.18
C TRP A 72 -2.60 6.84 -4.60
N LEU A 73 -3.86 7.27 -4.74
CA LEU A 73 -4.49 7.54 -6.04
C LEU A 73 -3.74 8.60 -6.88
N PRO A 74 -3.28 9.74 -6.31
CA PRO A 74 -2.52 10.73 -7.06
C PRO A 74 -1.24 10.16 -7.66
N PHE A 75 -0.51 9.33 -6.91
CA PHE A 75 0.73 8.70 -7.38
C PHE A 75 0.50 7.68 -8.50
N TRP A 76 -0.65 7.00 -8.47
CA TRP A 76 -1.06 6.14 -9.58
C TRP A 76 -1.44 6.97 -10.81
N LEU A 77 -2.17 8.07 -10.67
CA LEU A 77 -2.52 8.96 -11.78
C LEU A 77 -1.29 9.58 -12.42
N LEU A 78 -0.24 9.86 -11.65
CA LEU A 78 1.05 10.32 -12.13
C LEU A 78 1.90 9.20 -12.78
N GLY A 79 1.42 7.95 -12.76
CA GLY A 79 2.13 6.81 -13.33
C GLY A 79 3.32 6.30 -12.48
N TRP A 80 3.46 6.77 -11.23
CA TRP A 80 4.57 6.38 -10.35
C TRP A 80 4.33 5.02 -9.70
N LEU A 81 3.07 4.67 -9.46
CA LEU A 81 2.67 3.41 -8.82
C LEU A 81 1.77 2.58 -9.73
N GLY A 82 1.86 1.27 -9.61
CA GLY A 82 0.94 0.34 -10.27
C GLY A 82 -0.43 0.32 -9.60
N ALA A 83 -1.51 0.22 -10.37
CA ALA A 83 -2.88 0.12 -9.85
C ALA A 83 -3.08 -1.03 -8.85
N GLY A 84 -2.34 -2.14 -9.02
CA GLY A 84 -2.37 -3.29 -8.11
C GLY A 84 -1.90 -2.94 -6.71
N VAL A 85 -0.83 -2.14 -6.61
CA VAL A 85 -0.21 -1.70 -5.35
C VAL A 85 -1.16 -0.77 -4.58
N VAL A 86 -1.81 0.16 -5.28
CA VAL A 86 -2.78 1.08 -4.70
C VAL A 86 -4.01 0.34 -4.14
N LYS A 87 -4.56 -0.59 -4.93
CA LYS A 87 -5.68 -1.44 -4.49
C LYS A 87 -5.30 -2.33 -3.30
N PHE A 88 -4.09 -2.87 -3.30
CA PHE A 88 -3.57 -3.70 -2.22
C PHE A 88 -3.51 -2.91 -0.90
N PHE A 89 -2.97 -1.69 -0.93
CA PHE A 89 -2.93 -0.84 0.25
C PHE A 89 -4.35 -0.47 0.72
N ALA A 90 -5.25 -0.14 -0.20
CA ALA A 90 -6.64 0.17 0.14
C ALA A 90 -7.35 -1.01 0.82
N GLY A 91 -7.20 -2.23 0.27
CA GLY A 91 -7.77 -3.45 0.86
C GLY A 91 -7.21 -3.75 2.25
N ALA A 92 -5.91 -3.56 2.45
CA ALA A 92 -5.27 -3.74 3.75
C ALA A 92 -5.66 -2.65 4.75
N SER A 93 -5.87 -1.41 4.30
CA SER A 93 -6.30 -0.30 5.13
C SER A 93 -7.72 -0.47 5.70
N ALA A 94 -8.53 -1.34 5.08
CA ALA A 94 -9.84 -1.71 5.63
C ALA A 94 -9.75 -2.34 7.03
N TRP A 95 -8.62 -2.90 7.43
CA TRP A 95 -8.38 -3.44 8.77
C TRP A 95 -8.12 -2.35 9.82
N LEU A 96 -7.47 -1.27 9.42
CA LEU A 96 -6.88 -0.27 10.30
C LEU A 96 -7.80 0.94 10.56
N GLY A 97 -8.80 1.14 9.72
CA GLY A 97 -9.64 2.34 9.73
C GLY A 97 -8.91 3.58 9.20
N MET A 98 -9.57 4.73 9.25
CA MET A 98 -9.09 5.98 8.67
C MET A 98 -7.75 6.45 9.28
N SER A 99 -7.66 6.53 10.59
CA SER A 99 -6.46 7.00 11.29
C SER A 99 -5.28 6.08 11.07
N GLY A 100 -5.50 4.74 11.19
CA GLY A 100 -4.47 3.75 10.94
C GLY A 100 -4.00 3.73 9.48
N ALA A 101 -4.89 3.94 8.52
CA ALA A 101 -4.55 4.05 7.10
C ALA A 101 -3.63 5.26 6.82
N LEU A 102 -3.89 6.42 7.43
CA LEU A 102 -3.04 7.61 7.29
C LEU A 102 -1.66 7.40 7.90
N GLN A 103 -1.60 6.83 9.11
CA GLN A 103 -0.33 6.51 9.77
C GLN A 103 0.48 5.51 8.96
N ALA A 104 -0.16 4.43 8.49
CA ALA A 104 0.48 3.42 7.65
C ALA A 104 0.98 4.01 6.34
N ALA A 105 0.24 4.95 5.74
CA ALA A 105 0.66 5.66 4.53
C ALA A 105 1.91 6.52 4.78
N GLY A 106 1.98 7.21 5.92
CA GLY A 106 3.15 7.99 6.32
C GLY A 106 4.41 7.13 6.44
N VAL A 107 4.32 6.02 7.20
CA VAL A 107 5.43 5.07 7.35
C VAL A 107 5.81 4.43 6.01
N ALA A 108 4.82 4.05 5.22
CA ALA A 108 5.02 3.48 3.89
C ALA A 108 5.69 4.46 2.92
N ALA A 109 5.36 5.75 3.00
CA ALA A 109 5.99 6.79 2.18
C ALA A 109 7.48 6.93 2.52
N VAL A 110 7.83 6.94 3.81
CA VAL A 110 9.23 6.97 4.26
C VAL A 110 9.97 5.70 3.81
N ALA A 111 9.38 4.53 4.05
CA ALA A 111 9.98 3.24 3.64
C ALA A 111 10.14 3.15 2.11
N GLY A 112 9.14 3.61 1.35
CA GLY A 112 9.17 3.64 -0.11
C GLY A 112 10.21 4.62 -0.66
N GLY A 113 10.34 5.78 -0.03
CA GLY A 113 11.37 6.76 -0.36
C GLY A 113 12.79 6.18 -0.15
N LEU A 114 13.04 5.57 1.01
CA LEU A 114 14.31 4.90 1.30
C LEU A 114 14.58 3.74 0.32
N LEU A 115 13.58 2.91 0.06
CA LEU A 115 13.69 1.81 -0.89
C LEU A 115 14.04 2.32 -2.29
N THR A 116 13.43 3.43 -2.71
CA THR A 116 13.70 4.06 -4.00
C THR A 116 15.13 4.57 -4.09
N ILE A 117 15.64 5.23 -3.03
CA ILE A 117 17.02 5.72 -2.98
C ILE A 117 18.02 4.57 -3.08
N VAL A 118 17.79 3.48 -2.31
CA VAL A 118 18.65 2.29 -2.35
C VAL A 118 18.63 1.64 -3.73
N TRP A 119 17.43 1.48 -4.32
CA TRP A 119 17.26 0.88 -5.64
C TRP A 119 17.92 1.71 -6.74
N LEU A 120 17.76 3.04 -6.70
CA LEU A 120 18.38 3.97 -7.63
C LEU A 120 19.91 3.99 -7.50
N GLY A 121 20.42 3.89 -6.28
CA GLY A 121 21.87 3.82 -6.03
C GLY A 121 22.51 2.56 -6.61
N TRP A 122 21.75 1.46 -6.65
CA TRP A 122 22.23 0.18 -7.20
C TRP A 122 22.20 0.14 -8.73
N GLU A 123 21.15 0.66 -9.34
CA GLU A 123 21.05 0.79 -10.79
C GLU A 123 21.56 2.19 -11.19
N ARG A 124 22.74 2.34 -11.74
CA ARG A 124 23.38 3.59 -12.23
C ARG A 124 22.47 4.59 -13.00
N GLY A 125 21.18 4.67 -12.65
CA GLY A 125 20.11 5.38 -13.33
C GLY A 125 19.53 6.59 -12.60
N ILE A 126 20.17 7.09 -11.53
CA ILE A 126 19.67 8.25 -10.75
C ILE A 126 19.34 9.44 -11.66
N ARG A 127 20.17 9.74 -12.64
CA ARG A 127 19.96 10.87 -13.56
C ARG A 127 18.66 10.71 -14.37
N VAL A 128 18.41 9.53 -14.92
CA VAL A 128 17.23 9.26 -15.77
C VAL A 128 15.92 9.28 -14.98
N ALA A 129 15.94 8.81 -13.73
CA ALA A 129 14.74 8.81 -12.89
C ALA A 129 14.39 10.22 -12.38
N VAL A 130 15.38 11.01 -11.99
CA VAL A 130 15.19 12.41 -11.58
C VAL A 130 14.72 13.26 -12.77
N GLU A 131 15.32 13.08 -13.94
CA GLU A 131 14.94 13.78 -15.16
C GLU A 131 13.49 13.47 -15.58
N LYS A 132 13.08 12.19 -15.53
CA LYS A 132 11.71 11.79 -15.82
C LYS A 132 10.71 12.32 -14.78
N SER A 133 11.04 12.33 -13.49
CA SER A 133 10.16 12.88 -12.46
C SER A 133 10.02 14.39 -12.54
N MET A 134 11.08 15.11 -12.88
CA MET A 134 11.02 16.55 -13.14
C MET A 134 10.18 16.88 -14.38
N ILE A 135 10.37 16.15 -15.48
CA ILE A 135 9.58 16.33 -16.70
C ILE A 135 8.09 16.00 -16.45
N ALA A 136 7.80 14.99 -15.63
CA ALA A 136 6.44 14.63 -15.24
C ALA A 136 5.74 15.72 -14.43
N MET A 137 6.46 16.41 -13.55
CA MET A 137 5.94 17.54 -12.78
C MET A 137 5.68 18.78 -13.64
N ILE A 138 6.52 19.04 -14.66
CA ILE A 138 6.45 20.25 -15.48
C ILE A 138 5.48 20.08 -16.65
N HIS A 139 5.37 18.87 -17.21
CA HIS A 139 4.54 18.55 -18.37
C HIS A 139 3.68 17.30 -18.18
N PRO A 140 2.58 17.35 -17.40
CA PRO A 140 1.71 16.20 -17.17
C PRO A 140 1.07 15.64 -18.46
N LYS A 141 0.95 16.44 -19.53
CA LYS A 141 0.43 16.02 -20.85
C LYS A 141 1.38 15.10 -21.62
N VAL A 142 2.67 15.11 -21.33
CA VAL A 142 3.65 14.22 -21.99
C VAL A 142 3.51 12.78 -21.48
N LEU A 143 3.02 12.59 -20.26
CA LEU A 143 2.72 11.27 -19.68
C LEU A 143 1.46 10.63 -20.28
N ALA A 144 0.56 11.40 -20.85
CA ALA A 144 -0.66 10.91 -21.51
C ALA A 144 -0.41 10.38 -22.93
N SER A 145 0.81 10.46 -23.46
CA SER A 145 1.15 9.91 -24.77
C SER A 145 1.18 8.38 -24.70
N PRO A 146 0.44 7.66 -25.61
CA PRO A 146 0.41 6.20 -25.65
C PRO A 146 1.78 5.55 -25.91
N SER A 147 2.75 6.32 -26.39
CA SER A 147 4.13 5.88 -26.64
C SER A 147 5.00 5.77 -25.39
N ALA A 148 4.56 6.30 -24.26
CA ALA A 148 5.17 6.03 -22.95
C ALA A 148 4.67 4.71 -22.36
N THR A 149 4.44 3.72 -23.20
CA THR A 149 4.25 2.34 -22.76
C THR A 149 5.51 1.96 -22.00
N ILE A 150 5.37 1.83 -20.67
CA ILE A 150 6.39 1.29 -19.79
C ILE A 150 6.63 -0.15 -20.25
N THR A 151 7.42 -0.31 -21.28
CA THR A 151 7.73 -1.61 -21.92
C THR A 151 8.64 -2.44 -21.00
N ASP A 152 9.20 -1.84 -19.98
CA ASP A 152 10.10 -2.51 -19.07
C ASP A 152 9.56 -2.51 -17.63
N ARG A 153 8.52 -3.34 -17.38
CA ARG A 153 7.97 -3.61 -16.03
C ARG A 153 9.04 -4.15 -15.07
N ARG A 154 10.17 -4.61 -15.58
CA ARG A 154 11.29 -5.12 -14.77
C ARG A 154 12.03 -4.01 -14.01
N ARG A 155 11.86 -2.74 -14.40
CA ARG A 155 12.52 -1.57 -13.76
C ARG A 155 11.70 -0.90 -12.68
N LEU A 156 10.45 -1.31 -12.46
CA LEU A 156 9.64 -0.73 -11.39
C LEU A 156 10.12 -1.24 -10.03
N VAL A 157 10.31 -0.33 -9.09
CA VAL A 157 10.61 -0.66 -7.69
C VAL A 157 9.45 -1.49 -7.11
N PRO A 158 9.69 -2.59 -6.37
CA PRO A 158 8.64 -3.38 -5.74
C PRO A 158 8.05 -2.64 -4.53
N TYR A 159 7.19 -1.67 -4.81
CA TYR A 159 6.56 -0.82 -3.77
C TYR A 159 5.67 -1.59 -2.80
N GLY A 160 5.19 -2.78 -3.17
CA GLY A 160 4.40 -3.64 -2.30
C GLY A 160 5.05 -3.88 -0.94
N ILE A 161 6.38 -4.03 -0.90
CA ILE A 161 7.14 -4.22 0.34
C ILE A 161 7.06 -2.97 1.24
N ALA A 162 7.30 -1.80 0.68
CA ALA A 162 7.27 -0.54 1.44
C ALA A 162 5.88 -0.28 2.04
N LEU A 163 4.83 -0.56 1.28
CA LEU A 163 3.46 -0.43 1.75
C LEU A 163 3.13 -1.45 2.85
N ALA A 164 3.60 -2.69 2.71
CA ALA A 164 3.41 -3.71 3.74
C ALA A 164 4.15 -3.37 5.03
N VAL A 165 5.35 -2.80 4.97
CA VAL A 165 6.09 -2.32 6.15
C VAL A 165 5.28 -1.27 6.90
N GLY A 166 4.70 -0.28 6.20
CA GLY A 166 3.85 0.73 6.82
C GLY A 166 2.61 0.14 7.49
N LEU A 167 1.93 -0.78 6.81
CA LEU A 167 0.75 -1.46 7.33
C LEU A 167 1.06 -2.33 8.55
N LEU A 168 2.15 -3.09 8.52
CA LEU A 168 2.59 -3.94 9.64
C LEU A 168 3.04 -3.10 10.85
N ALA A 169 3.76 -2.00 10.62
CA ALA A 169 4.21 -1.11 11.69
C ALA A 169 3.02 -0.60 12.51
N VAL A 170 1.97 -0.12 11.86
CA VAL A 170 0.77 0.39 12.55
C VAL A 170 -0.06 -0.75 13.17
N ALA A 171 -0.18 -1.88 12.49
CA ALA A 171 -0.96 -3.01 12.97
C ALA A 171 -0.42 -3.62 14.28
N TRP A 172 0.92 -3.75 14.37
CA TRP A 172 1.58 -4.41 15.51
C TRP A 172 2.12 -3.43 16.55
N PHE A 173 2.47 -2.20 16.16
CA PHE A 173 3.07 -1.18 17.04
C PHE A 173 2.25 0.11 17.06
N PRO A 174 0.97 0.08 17.48
CA PRO A 174 0.12 1.27 17.49
C PRO A 174 0.64 2.36 18.44
N SER A 175 1.37 1.99 19.50
CA SER A 175 1.90 2.92 20.50
C SER A 175 3.12 3.74 20.03
N PHE A 176 3.75 3.38 18.91
CA PHE A 176 4.94 4.10 18.40
C PHE A 176 4.60 5.38 17.62
N LEU A 177 3.35 5.56 17.23
CA LEU A 177 2.89 6.64 16.34
C LEU A 177 1.96 7.65 17.01
N PHE A 178 1.67 7.45 18.30
CA PHE A 178 0.90 8.39 19.13
C PHE A 178 1.84 9.30 19.97
N LEU A 179 2.87 9.90 19.34
CA LEU A 179 3.59 11.06 19.86
C LEU A 179 3.12 12.31 19.18
#